data_383f199219ec6644407805888223bf1d
#
_entry.id   383f199219ec6644407805888223bf1d
#
_cell.length_a   1.000
_cell.length_b   1.000
_cell.length_c   1.000
_cell.angle_alpha   90.00
_cell.angle_beta   90.00
_cell.angle_gamma   90.00
#
_symmetry.space_group_name_H-M   'P 1'
#
loop_
_entity.id
_entity.type
_entity.pdbx_description
1 polymer ?
#
loop_
_entity_poly.entity_id
_entity_poly.type
_entity_poly.pdbx_seq_one_letter_code
_entity_poly.pdbx_strand_id
1 'polypeptide(L)'
;MKNVTLVLSDGTKFHGKSFGYEHPVSGEVVFNTAMMGYPESLTDPSYAGQILTFTYPLLGNYGVPPFTFEKNGLPTFMESDKIYVSAVVCSDYSEQYSHWNAVESLAEWLKREHVPGITGIDSRELTKVLREHGVMKGSIIFNDVPDEMPQANYEGVNFVAKVSCKEIIRYQEGAGKKVVLVDCGVKANIIRCLINRGVEVIRVPWNYDYTDMDFDGLFLANGPGDPDTCQEAVDVIRKQIGTSRKPICGICMGNQLLGKAAGATIYKLKYGHRSHNQPVRFVGTNQCYITSQNHGYAVDATTLGKDWEELFVNMNDGSNEGIRHKSNPWFSSQFHPEACSGPVDTEFMFDKFIEALNA
;
A
#
# COMPACT_ATOMS: atom_id res chain seq x y z
N MET A 1 21.46 15.58 17.06
CA MET A 1 20.87 14.25 16.75
C MET A 1 21.38 13.23 17.76
N LYS A 2 20.50 12.47 18.43
CA LYS A 2 20.87 11.38 19.36
C LYS A 2 21.35 10.14 18.60
N ASN A 3 22.18 9.33 19.27
CA ASN A 3 22.55 8.01 18.76
C ASN A 3 21.36 7.06 18.91
N VAL A 4 21.11 6.29 17.85
CA VAL A 4 20.01 5.35 17.76
C VAL A 4 20.47 4.09 17.06
N THR A 5 19.88 2.96 17.41
CA THR A 5 20.22 1.66 16.82
C THR A 5 18.96 0.97 16.32
N LEU A 6 18.98 0.52 15.07
CA LEU A 6 18.03 -0.46 14.56
C LEU A 6 18.56 -1.86 14.88
N VAL A 7 17.81 -2.67 15.63
CA VAL A 7 18.12 -4.06 15.97
C VAL A 7 17.13 -4.96 15.24
N LEU A 8 17.62 -5.86 14.39
CA LEU A 8 16.80 -6.88 13.74
C LEU A 8 16.56 -8.08 14.64
N SER A 9 15.57 -8.90 14.31
CA SER A 9 15.18 -10.07 15.12
C SER A 9 16.24 -11.17 15.23
N ASP A 10 17.23 -11.19 14.33
CA ASP A 10 18.40 -12.06 14.39
C ASP A 10 19.56 -11.51 15.26
N GLY A 11 19.38 -10.30 15.82
CA GLY A 11 20.38 -9.61 16.61
C GLY A 11 21.31 -8.69 15.82
N THR A 12 21.19 -8.64 14.49
CA THR A 12 21.96 -7.70 13.64
C THR A 12 21.64 -6.26 14.01
N LYS A 13 22.66 -5.41 14.11
CA LYS A 13 22.53 -4.02 14.57
C LYS A 13 23.06 -3.04 13.53
N PHE A 14 22.28 -1.99 13.31
CA PHE A 14 22.66 -0.85 12.47
C PHE A 14 22.63 0.43 13.33
N HIS A 15 23.75 1.11 13.42
CA HIS A 15 23.89 2.32 14.22
C HIS A 15 23.72 3.56 13.35
N GLY A 16 22.98 4.54 13.85
CA GLY A 16 22.71 5.79 13.15
C GLY A 16 22.43 6.96 14.08
N LYS A 17 21.86 8.00 13.52
CA LYS A 17 21.44 9.23 14.21
C LYS A 17 19.95 9.44 14.06
N SER A 18 19.28 9.90 15.12
CA SER A 18 17.87 10.30 15.05
C SER A 18 17.70 11.64 14.36
N PHE A 19 16.77 11.73 13.40
CA PHE A 19 16.33 13.01 12.82
C PHE A 19 14.81 13.24 12.98
N GLY A 20 14.05 12.21 13.36
CA GLY A 20 12.61 12.28 13.63
C GLY A 20 12.27 12.41 15.11
N TYR A 21 11.12 11.85 15.50
CA TYR A 21 10.67 11.80 16.89
C TYR A 21 11.49 10.79 17.70
N GLU A 22 11.88 11.17 18.92
CA GLU A 22 12.78 10.36 19.74
C GLU A 22 11.97 9.42 20.66
N HIS A 23 11.47 8.32 20.10
CA HIS A 23 10.71 7.29 20.81
C HIS A 23 11.08 5.89 20.29
N PRO A 24 11.31 4.91 21.18
CA PRO A 24 11.52 3.52 20.76
C PRO A 24 10.28 2.97 20.06
N VAL A 25 10.50 2.24 18.97
CA VAL A 25 9.41 1.64 18.18
C VAL A 25 9.85 0.32 17.60
N SER A 26 8.90 -0.57 17.34
CA SER A 26 9.15 -1.80 16.62
C SER A 26 8.24 -1.92 15.39
N GLY A 27 8.71 -2.65 14.38
CA GLY A 27 8.02 -2.75 13.11
C GLY A 27 8.55 -3.92 12.27
N GLU A 28 7.78 -4.35 11.24
CA GLU A 28 8.33 -5.17 10.17
C GLU A 28 9.26 -4.29 9.33
N VAL A 29 10.56 -4.65 9.27
CA VAL A 29 11.54 -3.87 8.52
C VAL A 29 11.44 -4.23 7.04
N VAL A 30 11.09 -3.26 6.24
CA VAL A 30 10.94 -3.38 4.79
C VAL A 30 11.77 -2.33 4.08
N PHE A 31 12.06 -2.55 2.79
CA PHE A 31 12.78 -1.56 1.99
C PHE A 31 11.98 -1.19 0.73
N ASN A 32 12.14 0.07 0.31
CA ASN A 32 11.59 0.60 -0.93
C ASN A 32 12.74 1.16 -1.79
N THR A 33 12.75 0.80 -3.07
CA THR A 33 13.78 1.24 -4.03
C THR A 33 13.34 2.43 -4.88
N ALA A 34 12.20 3.04 -4.58
CA ALA A 34 11.75 4.27 -5.24
C ALA A 34 12.70 5.44 -4.94
N MET A 35 12.95 6.26 -5.97
CA MET A 35 13.83 7.42 -5.88
C MET A 35 13.13 8.70 -5.41
N MET A 36 11.81 8.73 -5.43
CA MET A 36 10.97 9.89 -5.09
C MET A 36 9.68 9.44 -4.43
N GLY A 37 8.87 10.38 -3.94
CA GLY A 37 7.55 10.12 -3.41
C GLY A 37 7.58 9.64 -1.95
N TYR A 38 8.50 10.15 -1.12
CA TYR A 38 8.48 9.78 0.29
C TYR A 38 7.26 10.34 1.02
N PRO A 39 6.70 11.54 0.75
CA PRO A 39 5.47 11.97 1.43
C PRO A 39 4.29 11.04 1.14
N GLU A 40 4.14 10.63 -0.11
CA GLU A 40 3.11 9.68 -0.54
C GLU A 40 3.33 8.30 0.08
N SER A 41 4.56 7.80 0.08
CA SER A 41 4.90 6.51 0.71
C SER A 41 4.66 6.53 2.23
N LEU A 42 5.00 7.61 2.93
CA LEU A 42 4.81 7.70 4.38
C LEU A 42 3.33 7.77 4.77
N THR A 43 2.49 8.32 3.91
CA THR A 43 1.04 8.43 4.12
C THR A 43 0.23 7.30 3.47
N ASP A 44 0.86 6.35 2.78
CA ASP A 44 0.19 5.14 2.28
C ASP A 44 -0.15 4.19 3.45
N PRO A 45 -1.46 3.94 3.71
CA PRO A 45 -1.88 3.04 4.78
C PRO A 45 -1.32 1.61 4.66
N SER A 46 -0.91 1.18 3.47
CA SER A 46 -0.31 -0.14 3.24
C SER A 46 1.01 -0.35 4.00
N TYR A 47 1.66 0.71 4.48
CA TYR A 47 2.86 0.62 5.33
C TYR A 47 2.55 0.56 6.83
N ALA A 48 1.29 0.47 7.26
CA ALA A 48 0.96 0.41 8.68
C ALA A 48 1.67 -0.75 9.39
N GLY A 49 2.36 -0.45 10.49
CA GLY A 49 3.15 -1.42 11.26
C GLY A 49 4.55 -1.70 10.72
N GLN A 50 5.00 -1.00 9.68
CA GLN A 50 6.31 -1.23 9.05
C GLN A 50 7.31 -0.12 9.35
N ILE A 51 8.57 -0.51 9.54
CA ILE A 51 9.75 0.37 9.53
C ILE A 51 10.24 0.44 8.08
N LEU A 52 10.07 1.59 7.45
CA LEU A 52 10.35 1.76 6.03
C LEU A 52 11.78 2.26 5.79
N THR A 53 12.58 1.43 5.12
CA THR A 53 13.94 1.77 4.68
C THR A 53 13.91 2.25 3.24
N PHE A 54 14.40 3.46 3.01
CA PHE A 54 14.64 3.99 1.67
C PHE A 54 16.05 3.59 1.20
N THR A 55 16.12 2.91 0.07
CA THR A 55 17.41 2.51 -0.53
C THR A 55 18.04 3.64 -1.35
N TYR A 56 17.21 4.59 -1.84
CA TYR A 56 17.73 5.82 -2.41
C TYR A 56 18.46 6.60 -1.30
N PRO A 57 19.73 6.96 -1.49
CA PRO A 57 20.56 7.37 -0.37
C PRO A 57 20.09 8.66 0.29
N LEU A 58 19.63 9.66 -0.48
CA LEU A 58 19.25 10.97 0.02
C LEU A 58 17.74 11.09 0.23
N LEU A 59 17.34 11.46 1.44
CA LEU A 59 15.94 11.70 1.81
C LEU A 59 15.77 13.11 2.38
N GLY A 60 14.60 13.74 2.17
CA GLY A 60 14.27 15.05 2.73
C GLY A 60 14.64 16.25 1.84
N ASN A 61 15.37 16.05 0.75
CA ASN A 61 15.94 17.11 -0.10
C ASN A 61 14.90 18.01 -0.79
N TYR A 62 13.65 17.59 -0.94
CA TYR A 62 12.57 18.42 -1.48
C TYR A 62 11.50 18.80 -0.45
N GLY A 63 11.72 18.53 0.84
CA GLY A 63 10.82 18.91 1.93
C GLY A 63 9.48 18.20 1.88
N VAL A 64 8.49 18.78 2.54
CA VAL A 64 7.14 18.23 2.66
C VAL A 64 6.13 19.26 2.17
N PRO A 65 5.19 18.90 1.29
CA PRO A 65 4.13 19.79 0.84
C PRO A 65 3.13 20.09 1.97
N PRO A 66 2.31 21.16 1.82
CA PRO A 66 1.32 21.51 2.82
C PRO A 66 0.26 20.42 2.98
N PHE A 67 -0.16 20.16 4.20
CA PHE A 67 -1.25 19.26 4.50
C PHE A 67 -2.59 19.99 4.31
N THR A 68 -3.11 19.93 3.09
CA THR A 68 -4.35 20.59 2.68
C THR A 68 -5.34 19.58 2.11
N PHE A 69 -6.62 19.96 2.09
CA PHE A 69 -7.69 19.11 1.56
C PHE A 69 -8.38 19.76 0.36
N GLU A 70 -8.77 18.93 -0.59
CA GLU A 70 -9.64 19.27 -1.68
C GLU A 70 -11.08 19.53 -1.19
N LYS A 71 -11.95 20.11 -2.04
CA LYS A 71 -13.36 20.34 -1.70
C LYS A 71 -14.15 19.08 -1.37
N ASN A 72 -13.72 17.94 -1.89
CA ASN A 72 -14.30 16.62 -1.64
C ASN A 72 -13.77 15.95 -0.34
N GLY A 73 -12.89 16.63 0.41
CA GLY A 73 -12.30 16.13 1.65
C GLY A 73 -11.09 15.20 1.47
N LEU A 74 -10.61 14.98 0.23
CA LEU A 74 -9.38 14.22 0.01
C LEU A 74 -8.14 15.09 0.28
N PRO A 75 -7.05 14.54 0.84
CA PRO A 75 -5.79 15.26 0.97
C PRO A 75 -5.23 15.61 -0.41
N THR A 76 -4.74 16.84 -0.58
CA THR A 76 -4.31 17.34 -1.89
C THR A 76 -3.03 16.68 -2.39
N PHE A 77 -2.05 16.46 -1.50
CA PHE A 77 -0.68 16.03 -1.84
C PHE A 77 -0.26 14.73 -1.15
N MET A 78 -1.11 14.16 -0.31
CA MET A 78 -0.85 12.96 0.47
C MET A 78 -1.81 11.84 0.07
N GLU A 79 -1.50 10.61 0.47
CA GLU A 79 -2.35 9.44 0.19
C GLU A 79 -3.36 9.14 1.31
N SER A 80 -3.22 9.82 2.46
CA SER A 80 -4.16 9.74 3.58
C SER A 80 -3.99 10.91 4.54
N ASP A 81 -4.70 10.86 5.66
CA ASP A 81 -4.79 11.93 6.67
C ASP A 81 -3.61 12.01 7.63
N LYS A 82 -2.66 11.06 7.60
CA LYS A 82 -1.52 10.99 8.53
C LYS A 82 -0.40 10.09 7.99
N ILE A 83 0.73 10.05 8.70
CA ILE A 83 1.80 9.07 8.49
C ILE A 83 1.37 7.71 9.05
N TYR A 84 1.57 6.65 8.29
CA TYR A 84 1.25 5.27 8.67
C TYR A 84 2.46 4.39 8.98
N VAL A 85 3.63 4.75 8.45
CA VAL A 85 4.86 4.00 8.78
C VAL A 85 5.18 4.10 10.27
N SER A 86 5.70 3.02 10.85
CA SER A 86 6.16 3.03 12.25
C SER A 86 7.44 3.85 12.43
N ALA A 87 8.31 3.86 11.43
CA ALA A 87 9.53 4.67 11.40
C ALA A 87 10.11 4.76 9.99
N VAL A 88 11.04 5.69 9.81
CA VAL A 88 11.78 5.96 8.57
C VAL A 88 13.25 5.68 8.76
N VAL A 89 13.88 4.98 7.80
CA VAL A 89 15.31 4.68 7.78
C VAL A 89 15.91 5.10 6.45
N CYS A 90 17.01 5.85 6.47
CA CYS A 90 17.75 6.24 5.27
C CYS A 90 19.26 6.32 5.52
N SER A 91 20.06 6.34 4.43
CA SER A 91 21.51 6.59 4.53
C SER A 91 21.78 8.04 4.87
N ASP A 92 21.25 8.96 4.09
CA ASP A 92 21.49 10.39 4.22
C ASP A 92 20.17 11.15 4.34
N TYR A 93 20.08 12.00 5.37
CA TYR A 93 18.98 12.93 5.55
C TYR A 93 19.44 14.34 5.23
N SER A 94 18.75 15.02 4.31
CA SER A 94 19.00 16.44 4.00
C SER A 94 18.26 17.33 4.99
N GLU A 95 19.01 18.11 5.78
CA GLU A 95 18.43 19.12 6.68
C GLU A 95 17.87 20.32 5.90
N GLN A 96 18.44 20.58 4.72
CA GLN A 96 17.99 21.64 3.82
C GLN A 96 17.16 21.04 2.70
N TYR A 97 16.06 21.69 2.39
CA TYR A 97 15.18 21.28 1.31
C TYR A 97 14.91 22.44 0.35
N SER A 98 14.61 22.10 -0.90
CA SER A 98 14.25 23.06 -1.93
C SER A 98 13.25 22.45 -2.91
N HIS A 99 12.02 22.92 -2.81
CA HIS A 99 10.96 22.59 -3.76
C HIS A 99 9.89 23.68 -3.70
N TRP A 100 9.28 24.02 -4.84
CA TRP A 100 8.27 25.10 -4.92
C TRP A 100 7.07 24.88 -4.01
N ASN A 101 6.75 23.62 -3.68
CA ASN A 101 5.58 23.25 -2.86
C ASN A 101 5.96 22.86 -1.42
N ALA A 102 7.22 22.95 -1.02
CA ALA A 102 7.63 22.57 0.32
C ALA A 102 7.34 23.68 1.34
N VAL A 103 6.77 23.30 2.49
CA VAL A 103 6.44 24.21 3.61
C VAL A 103 7.20 23.86 4.88
N GLU A 104 7.72 22.63 5.00
CA GLU A 104 8.45 22.16 6.17
C GLU A 104 9.48 21.10 5.79
N SER A 105 10.44 20.83 6.68
CA SER A 105 11.37 19.72 6.52
C SER A 105 10.73 18.37 6.88
N LEU A 106 11.30 17.29 6.33
CA LEU A 106 10.86 15.94 6.72
C LEU A 106 11.03 15.69 8.22
N ALA A 107 12.10 16.21 8.85
CA ALA A 107 12.32 16.06 10.30
C ALA A 107 11.26 16.75 11.14
N GLU A 108 10.83 17.97 10.77
CA GLU A 108 9.75 18.68 11.46
C GLU A 108 8.44 17.92 11.35
N TRP A 109 8.10 17.44 10.16
CA TRP A 109 6.91 16.63 9.95
C TRP A 109 6.91 15.33 10.77
N LEU A 110 8.00 14.55 10.72
CA LEU A 110 8.12 13.31 11.51
C LEU A 110 8.00 13.56 13.01
N LYS A 111 8.60 14.65 13.52
CA LYS A 111 8.50 15.02 14.93
C LYS A 111 7.07 15.40 15.33
N ARG A 112 6.37 16.15 14.49
CA ARG A 112 4.98 16.55 14.71
C ARG A 112 4.04 15.35 14.74
N GLU A 113 4.27 14.37 13.83
CA GLU A 113 3.47 13.13 13.72
C GLU A 113 3.94 12.04 14.70
N HIS A 114 4.93 12.31 15.55
CA HIS A 114 5.52 11.36 16.50
C HIS A 114 6.13 10.10 15.86
N VAL A 115 6.74 10.24 14.69
CA VAL A 115 7.35 9.15 13.93
C VAL A 115 8.89 9.21 14.05
N PRO A 116 9.57 8.14 14.49
CA PRO A 116 11.02 8.07 14.52
C PRO A 116 11.63 8.09 13.10
N GLY A 117 12.78 8.75 12.98
CA GLY A 117 13.59 8.76 11.77
C GLY A 117 15.05 8.49 12.09
N ILE A 118 15.71 7.59 11.33
CA ILE A 118 17.11 7.24 11.47
C ILE A 118 17.86 7.55 10.17
N THR A 119 18.99 8.22 10.31
CA THR A 119 19.94 8.48 9.20
C THR A 119 21.33 7.97 9.57
N GLY A 120 22.22 7.85 8.57
CA GLY A 120 23.59 7.37 8.76
C GLY A 120 23.69 5.85 8.82
N ILE A 121 22.64 5.13 8.44
CA ILE A 121 22.63 3.66 8.34
C ILE A 121 23.11 3.23 6.96
N ASP A 122 23.91 2.16 6.89
CA ASP A 122 24.17 1.47 5.63
C ASP A 122 22.89 0.79 5.13
N SER A 123 22.06 1.57 4.42
CA SER A 123 20.79 1.06 3.86
C SER A 123 21.01 -0.01 2.79
N ARG A 124 22.19 -0.01 2.12
CA ARG A 124 22.55 -1.06 1.16
C ARG A 124 22.82 -2.38 1.85
N GLU A 125 23.57 -2.41 2.95
CA GLU A 125 23.82 -3.62 3.72
C GLU A 125 22.53 -4.13 4.36
N LEU A 126 21.72 -3.26 4.96
CA LEU A 126 20.40 -3.62 5.48
C LEU A 126 19.51 -4.25 4.39
N THR A 127 19.51 -3.69 3.19
CA THR A 127 18.75 -4.26 2.06
C THR A 127 19.24 -5.64 1.65
N LYS A 128 20.56 -5.90 1.67
CA LYS A 128 21.12 -7.23 1.40
C LYS A 128 20.63 -8.24 2.43
N VAL A 129 20.72 -7.90 3.72
CA VAL A 129 20.24 -8.75 4.81
C VAL A 129 18.76 -9.10 4.59
N LEU A 130 17.90 -8.12 4.31
CA LEU A 130 16.48 -8.34 4.06
C LEU A 130 16.20 -9.16 2.78
N ARG A 131 17.04 -9.06 1.76
CA ARG A 131 16.91 -9.86 0.53
C ARG A 131 17.34 -11.32 0.76
N GLU A 132 18.34 -11.53 1.59
CA GLU A 132 18.87 -12.86 1.89
C GLU A 132 18.00 -13.64 2.88
N HIS A 133 17.48 -12.96 3.91
CA HIS A 133 16.73 -13.60 5.00
C HIS A 133 15.21 -13.39 4.90
N GLY A 134 14.75 -12.50 4.05
CA GLY A 134 13.35 -12.05 3.96
C GLY A 134 13.11 -10.81 4.83
N VAL A 135 11.86 -10.32 4.84
CA VAL A 135 11.48 -9.24 5.76
C VAL A 135 11.56 -9.72 7.20
N MET A 136 12.06 -8.86 8.08
CA MET A 136 12.37 -9.19 9.47
C MET A 136 11.68 -8.23 10.44
N LYS A 137 11.36 -8.72 11.63
CA LYS A 137 10.98 -7.82 12.73
C LYS A 137 12.22 -7.03 13.16
N GLY A 138 12.03 -5.75 13.51
CA GLY A 138 13.10 -4.91 14.02
C GLY A 138 12.58 -3.92 15.05
N SER A 139 13.51 -3.43 15.87
CA SER A 139 13.23 -2.42 16.89
C SER A 139 14.23 -1.29 16.78
N ILE A 140 13.73 -0.07 16.87
CA ILE A 140 14.52 1.15 16.98
C ILE A 140 14.64 1.49 18.45
N ILE A 141 15.87 1.54 18.95
CA ILE A 141 16.19 1.83 20.34
C ILE A 141 17.10 3.07 20.43
N PHE A 142 16.93 3.85 21.50
CA PHE A 142 17.77 4.99 21.80
C PHE A 142 18.79 4.57 22.87
N ASN A 143 20.07 4.87 22.65
CA ASN A 143 21.16 4.36 23.48
C ASN A 143 21.16 4.88 24.93
N ASP A 144 20.41 5.94 25.19
CA ASP A 144 20.24 6.59 26.50
C ASP A 144 18.98 6.14 27.26
N VAL A 145 18.19 5.23 26.68
CA VAL A 145 16.99 4.65 27.32
C VAL A 145 17.28 3.20 27.70
N PRO A 146 17.20 2.82 29.00
CA PRO A 146 17.48 1.45 29.43
C PRO A 146 16.41 0.46 28.96
N ASP A 147 16.87 -0.63 28.36
CA ASP A 147 16.41 -2.03 28.37
C ASP A 147 15.00 -2.44 27.98
N GLU A 148 14.09 -1.59 27.57
CA GLU A 148 12.84 -2.09 27.00
C GLU A 148 12.90 -2.06 25.47
N MET A 149 13.32 -3.18 24.87
CA MET A 149 13.11 -3.39 23.44
C MET A 149 11.60 -3.54 23.18
N PRO A 150 10.96 -2.61 22.49
CA PRO A 150 9.56 -2.78 22.11
C PRO A 150 9.45 -4.04 21.26
N GLN A 151 8.61 -4.98 21.67
CA GLN A 151 8.40 -6.22 20.92
C GLN A 151 7.35 -6.00 19.86
N ALA A 152 7.72 -6.21 18.61
CA ALA A 152 6.79 -6.23 17.53
C ALA A 152 5.99 -7.54 17.51
N ASN A 153 4.74 -7.50 17.88
CA ASN A 153 3.84 -8.62 17.65
C ASN A 153 2.88 -8.27 16.52
N TYR A 154 3.12 -8.83 15.31
CA TYR A 154 2.27 -8.61 14.12
C TYR A 154 1.46 -9.85 13.76
N GLU A 155 1.77 -11.02 14.32
CA GLU A 155 1.10 -12.26 13.96
C GLU A 155 -0.36 -12.19 14.37
N GLY A 156 -1.25 -12.42 13.41
CA GLY A 156 -2.68 -12.36 13.62
C GLY A 156 -3.26 -10.94 13.80
N VAL A 157 -2.45 -9.89 13.66
CA VAL A 157 -2.94 -8.50 13.73
C VAL A 157 -3.62 -8.13 12.43
N ASN A 158 -4.91 -7.81 12.49
CA ASN A 158 -5.64 -7.24 11.37
C ASN A 158 -5.30 -5.74 11.24
N PHE A 159 -4.32 -5.41 10.40
CA PHE A 159 -3.96 -4.03 10.11
C PHE A 159 -5.01 -3.32 9.27
N VAL A 160 -5.73 -4.03 8.40
CA VAL A 160 -6.84 -3.47 7.62
C VAL A 160 -7.90 -2.89 8.55
N ALA A 161 -8.29 -3.62 9.60
CA ALA A 161 -9.24 -3.12 10.58
C ALA A 161 -8.77 -1.85 11.32
N LYS A 162 -7.45 -1.63 11.42
CA LYS A 162 -6.89 -0.43 12.07
C LYS A 162 -6.93 0.81 11.17
N VAL A 163 -6.81 0.64 9.86
CA VAL A 163 -6.68 1.74 8.90
C VAL A 163 -7.97 2.04 8.12
N SER A 164 -8.87 1.08 8.01
CA SER A 164 -10.17 1.21 7.35
C SER A 164 -11.04 2.29 8.00
N CYS A 165 -11.85 2.98 7.22
CA CYS A 165 -12.87 3.89 7.72
C CYS A 165 -13.83 3.17 8.69
N LYS A 166 -14.46 3.92 9.57
CA LYS A 166 -15.42 3.37 10.56
C LYS A 166 -16.86 3.61 10.17
N GLU A 167 -17.09 4.52 9.24
CA GLU A 167 -18.40 4.94 8.76
C GLU A 167 -18.40 4.99 7.23
N ILE A 168 -19.59 4.95 6.64
CA ILE A 168 -19.76 5.12 5.19
C ILE A 168 -19.46 6.57 4.82
N ILE A 169 -18.58 6.76 3.83
CA ILE A 169 -18.22 8.08 3.30
C ILE A 169 -18.60 8.13 1.83
N ARG A 170 -19.25 9.21 1.40
CA ARG A 170 -19.67 9.42 0.00
C ARG A 170 -18.87 10.52 -0.65
N TYR A 171 -18.49 10.29 -1.90
CA TYR A 171 -17.82 11.26 -2.76
C TYR A 171 -18.63 11.45 -4.05
N GLN A 172 -18.82 12.70 -4.48
CA GLN A 172 -19.60 13.07 -5.66
C GLN A 172 -21.02 12.45 -5.68
N GLU A 173 -21.73 12.57 -4.60
CA GLU A 173 -23.09 12.05 -4.46
C GLU A 173 -23.99 12.55 -5.60
N GLY A 174 -24.71 11.63 -6.24
CA GLY A 174 -25.55 11.88 -7.39
C GLY A 174 -24.82 11.97 -8.74
N ALA A 175 -23.51 11.76 -8.80
CA ALA A 175 -22.77 11.70 -10.05
C ALA A 175 -22.82 10.29 -10.65
N GLY A 176 -23.40 10.17 -11.86
CA GLY A 176 -23.31 8.97 -12.70
C GLY A 176 -23.59 7.65 -12.01
N LYS A 177 -22.75 6.65 -12.31
CA LYS A 177 -22.80 5.30 -11.73
C LYS A 177 -22.29 5.30 -10.29
N LYS A 178 -22.86 4.43 -9.45
CA LYS A 178 -22.48 4.26 -8.05
C LYS A 178 -21.47 3.12 -7.89
N VAL A 179 -20.34 3.39 -7.29
CA VAL A 179 -19.29 2.41 -6.99
C VAL A 179 -19.17 2.25 -5.48
N VAL A 180 -19.41 1.05 -4.98
CA VAL A 180 -19.04 0.70 -3.61
C VAL A 180 -17.54 0.44 -3.59
N LEU A 181 -16.82 1.17 -2.72
CA LEU A 181 -15.39 1.00 -2.49
C LEU A 181 -15.16 0.42 -1.10
N VAL A 182 -14.68 -0.83 -1.05
CA VAL A 182 -14.32 -1.50 0.20
C VAL A 182 -12.97 -0.98 0.67
N ASP A 183 -12.96 -0.31 1.80
CA ASP A 183 -11.78 0.35 2.34
C ASP A 183 -10.92 -0.59 3.17
N CYS A 184 -9.89 -1.14 2.56
CA CYS A 184 -8.86 -1.92 3.25
C CYS A 184 -7.66 -1.07 3.71
N GLY A 185 -7.71 0.24 3.53
CA GLY A 185 -6.61 1.19 3.71
C GLY A 185 -6.36 1.96 2.41
N VAL A 186 -7.43 2.53 1.86
CA VAL A 186 -7.44 3.13 0.53
C VAL A 186 -6.55 4.35 0.45
N LYS A 187 -5.72 4.41 -0.60
CA LYS A 187 -4.99 5.61 -1.00
C LYS A 187 -5.94 6.64 -1.61
N ALA A 188 -5.74 7.91 -1.24
CA ALA A 188 -6.57 9.01 -1.74
C ALA A 188 -6.60 9.06 -3.28
N ASN A 189 -5.49 8.70 -3.94
CA ASN A 189 -5.43 8.72 -5.40
C ASN A 189 -6.33 7.68 -6.08
N ILE A 190 -6.61 6.54 -5.44
CA ILE A 190 -7.61 5.59 -5.96
C ILE A 190 -9.00 6.24 -6.03
N ILE A 191 -9.41 6.91 -4.94
CA ILE A 191 -10.69 7.62 -4.90
C ILE A 191 -10.70 8.73 -5.96
N ARG A 192 -9.59 9.49 -6.06
CA ARG A 192 -9.43 10.57 -7.05
C ARG A 192 -9.54 10.05 -8.48
N CYS A 193 -8.91 8.92 -8.81
CA CYS A 193 -9.02 8.27 -10.12
C CYS A 193 -10.46 7.89 -10.47
N LEU A 194 -11.24 7.43 -9.49
CA LEU A 194 -12.66 7.08 -9.70
C LEU A 194 -13.53 8.33 -9.88
N ILE A 195 -13.45 9.30 -8.97
CA ILE A 195 -14.31 10.50 -9.04
C ILE A 195 -14.00 11.36 -10.27
N ASN A 196 -12.75 11.43 -10.73
CA ASN A 196 -12.37 12.13 -11.97
C ASN A 196 -12.98 11.50 -13.22
N ARG A 197 -13.47 10.25 -13.12
CA ARG A 197 -14.19 9.53 -14.18
C ARG A 197 -15.72 9.63 -14.05
N GLY A 198 -16.20 10.49 -13.16
CA GLY A 198 -17.60 10.86 -13.06
C GLY A 198 -18.50 9.85 -12.37
N VAL A 199 -17.97 9.04 -11.45
CA VAL A 199 -18.76 8.10 -10.65
C VAL A 199 -18.95 8.61 -9.22
N GLU A 200 -20.08 8.27 -8.61
CA GLU A 200 -20.27 8.38 -7.16
C GLU A 200 -19.51 7.24 -6.46
N VAL A 201 -18.66 7.55 -5.49
CA VAL A 201 -17.93 6.57 -4.70
C VAL A 201 -18.54 6.48 -3.30
N ILE A 202 -18.95 5.26 -2.92
CA ILE A 202 -19.49 4.92 -1.60
C ILE A 202 -18.42 4.09 -0.89
N ARG A 203 -17.55 4.75 -0.11
CA ARG A 203 -16.50 4.11 0.68
C ARG A 203 -17.11 3.48 1.91
N VAL A 204 -16.94 2.16 2.07
CA VAL A 204 -17.48 1.38 3.19
C VAL A 204 -16.34 0.74 4.00
N PRO A 205 -16.54 0.46 5.31
CA PRO A 205 -15.58 -0.30 6.09
C PRO A 205 -15.22 -1.65 5.46
N TRP A 206 -14.02 -2.15 5.73
CA TRP A 206 -13.45 -3.37 5.14
C TRP A 206 -14.31 -4.63 5.29
N ASN A 207 -15.10 -4.73 6.37
CA ASN A 207 -15.97 -5.88 6.70
C ASN A 207 -17.47 -5.57 6.57
N TYR A 208 -17.82 -4.46 5.92
CA TYR A 208 -19.21 -4.07 5.72
C TYR A 208 -19.90 -5.00 4.71
N ASP A 209 -21.10 -5.52 5.05
CA ASP A 209 -21.93 -6.26 4.09
C ASP A 209 -22.72 -5.30 3.19
N TYR A 210 -22.18 -5.07 2.00
CA TYR A 210 -22.74 -4.18 0.98
C TYR A 210 -23.68 -4.89 0.00
N THR A 211 -23.93 -6.20 0.17
CA THR A 211 -24.65 -7.00 -0.85
C THR A 211 -26.10 -6.58 -1.07
N ASP A 212 -26.74 -5.94 -0.07
CA ASP A 212 -28.10 -5.41 -0.17
C ASP A 212 -28.14 -3.91 -0.59
N MET A 213 -26.99 -3.27 -0.85
CA MET A 213 -26.92 -1.89 -1.29
C MET A 213 -27.25 -1.76 -2.79
N ASP A 214 -27.83 -0.60 -3.16
CA ASP A 214 -27.98 -0.20 -4.56
C ASP A 214 -26.70 0.44 -5.08
N PHE A 215 -25.99 -0.26 -5.96
CA PHE A 215 -24.74 0.19 -6.61
C PHE A 215 -24.56 -0.49 -7.97
N ASP A 216 -23.68 0.06 -8.81
CA ASP A 216 -23.41 -0.44 -10.17
C ASP A 216 -22.15 -1.29 -10.26
N GLY A 217 -21.13 -1.03 -9.43
CA GLY A 217 -19.87 -1.78 -9.42
C GLY A 217 -19.16 -1.78 -8.07
N LEU A 218 -18.28 -2.77 -7.89
CA LEU A 218 -17.52 -2.99 -6.66
C LEU A 218 -16.04 -2.70 -6.90
N PHE A 219 -15.44 -1.91 -6.02
CA PHE A 219 -14.01 -1.64 -6.03
C PHE A 219 -13.38 -2.08 -4.71
N LEU A 220 -12.38 -2.96 -4.77
CA LEU A 220 -11.66 -3.47 -3.60
C LEU A 220 -10.33 -2.74 -3.49
N ALA A 221 -10.16 -1.94 -2.45
CA ALA A 221 -8.99 -1.09 -2.30
C ALA A 221 -7.74 -1.84 -1.83
N ASN A 222 -6.60 -1.16 -1.91
CA ASN A 222 -5.33 -1.55 -1.31
C ASN A 222 -5.40 -1.56 0.23
N GLY A 223 -4.41 -2.15 0.88
CA GLY A 223 -4.32 -2.16 2.34
C GLY A 223 -3.11 -2.91 2.88
N PRO A 224 -2.84 -2.75 4.19
CA PRO A 224 -1.70 -3.35 4.89
C PRO A 224 -1.97 -4.77 5.39
N GLY A 225 -0.87 -5.47 5.67
CA GLY A 225 -0.89 -6.68 6.49
C GLY A 225 -1.16 -7.96 5.72
N ASP A 226 -1.61 -8.96 6.47
CA ASP A 226 -1.86 -10.31 6.00
C ASP A 226 -3.32 -10.46 5.56
N PRO A 227 -3.61 -10.81 4.28
CA PRO A 227 -4.97 -11.02 3.79
C PRO A 227 -5.71 -12.16 4.51
N ASP A 228 -5.01 -13.05 5.21
CA ASP A 228 -5.66 -14.11 6.01
C ASP A 228 -6.39 -13.56 7.24
N THR A 229 -6.05 -12.36 7.69
CA THR A 229 -6.75 -11.67 8.78
C THR A 229 -8.06 -11.00 8.34
N CYS A 230 -8.38 -11.01 7.05
CA CYS A 230 -9.54 -10.32 6.46
C CYS A 230 -10.63 -11.28 5.98
N GLN A 231 -10.87 -12.40 6.68
CA GLN A 231 -11.81 -13.42 6.24
C GLN A 231 -13.24 -12.90 6.08
N GLU A 232 -13.69 -11.98 6.94
CA GLU A 232 -15.02 -11.36 6.83
C GLU A 232 -15.22 -10.66 5.46
N ALA A 233 -14.21 -9.89 5.00
CA ALA A 233 -14.26 -9.28 3.67
C ALA A 233 -14.33 -10.30 2.55
N VAL A 234 -13.55 -11.39 2.65
CA VAL A 234 -13.55 -12.48 1.67
C VAL A 234 -14.93 -13.13 1.57
N ASP A 235 -15.62 -13.32 2.69
CA ASP A 235 -16.94 -13.94 2.71
C ASP A 235 -18.01 -13.05 2.06
N VAL A 236 -17.95 -11.72 2.28
CA VAL A 236 -18.84 -10.77 1.59
C VAL A 236 -18.56 -10.75 0.09
N ILE A 237 -17.26 -10.76 -0.33
CA ILE A 237 -16.89 -10.83 -1.75
C ILE A 237 -17.41 -12.14 -2.37
N ARG A 238 -17.29 -13.29 -1.69
CA ARG A 238 -17.86 -14.58 -2.16
C ARG A 238 -19.36 -14.51 -2.35
N LYS A 239 -20.09 -13.92 -1.41
CA LYS A 239 -21.53 -13.69 -1.55
C LYS A 239 -21.85 -12.85 -2.78
N GLN A 240 -21.10 -11.78 -3.00
CA GLN A 240 -21.27 -10.89 -4.15
C GLN A 240 -21.02 -11.60 -5.49
N ILE A 241 -19.91 -12.32 -5.67
CA ILE A 241 -19.61 -13.04 -6.92
C ILE A 241 -20.54 -14.21 -7.17
N GLY A 242 -21.13 -14.78 -6.12
CA GLY A 242 -22.14 -15.85 -6.21
C GLY A 242 -23.50 -15.38 -6.66
N THR A 243 -23.86 -14.13 -6.39
CA THR A 243 -25.23 -13.60 -6.59
C THR A 243 -25.34 -12.51 -7.65
N SER A 244 -24.25 -11.90 -8.06
CA SER A 244 -24.25 -10.73 -8.94
C SER A 244 -23.21 -10.88 -10.06
N ARG A 245 -23.42 -10.11 -11.15
CA ARG A 245 -22.47 -9.98 -12.27
C ARG A 245 -21.97 -8.55 -12.45
N LYS A 246 -22.24 -7.67 -11.47
CA LYS A 246 -21.74 -6.31 -11.47
C LYS A 246 -20.20 -6.31 -11.60
N PRO A 247 -19.62 -5.33 -12.32
CA PRO A 247 -18.16 -5.21 -12.46
C PRO A 247 -17.45 -5.17 -11.10
N ILE A 248 -16.29 -5.83 -11.04
CA ILE A 248 -15.43 -5.83 -9.85
C ILE A 248 -14.00 -5.49 -10.29
N CYS A 249 -13.39 -4.52 -9.61
CA CYS A 249 -11.96 -4.24 -9.74
C CYS A 249 -11.30 -4.30 -8.37
N GLY A 250 -10.11 -4.90 -8.27
CA GLY A 250 -9.33 -4.97 -7.03
C GLY A 250 -7.90 -4.48 -7.22
N ILE A 251 -7.37 -3.73 -6.24
CA ILE A 251 -5.99 -3.26 -6.24
C ILE A 251 -5.26 -3.78 -5.01
N CYS A 252 -4.08 -4.38 -5.20
CA CYS A 252 -3.15 -4.83 -4.16
C CYS A 252 -3.83 -5.78 -3.15
N MET A 253 -4.18 -5.33 -1.94
CA MET A 253 -4.99 -6.12 -1.00
C MET A 253 -6.30 -6.58 -1.64
N GLY A 254 -6.96 -5.73 -2.42
CA GLY A 254 -8.18 -6.08 -3.15
C GLY A 254 -7.99 -7.20 -4.17
N ASN A 255 -6.83 -7.30 -4.84
CA ASN A 255 -6.46 -8.43 -5.68
C ASN A 255 -6.36 -9.72 -4.86
N GLN A 256 -5.71 -9.66 -3.69
CA GLN A 256 -5.53 -10.82 -2.82
C GLN A 256 -6.86 -11.33 -2.25
N LEU A 257 -7.73 -10.41 -1.79
CA LEU A 257 -9.06 -10.76 -1.27
C LEU A 257 -9.96 -11.34 -2.37
N LEU A 258 -9.91 -10.79 -3.59
CA LEU A 258 -10.61 -11.33 -4.75
C LEU A 258 -10.08 -12.72 -5.11
N GLY A 259 -8.76 -12.91 -5.09
CA GLY A 259 -8.11 -14.20 -5.30
C GLY A 259 -8.59 -15.26 -4.29
N LYS A 260 -8.62 -14.92 -3.00
CA LYS A 260 -9.17 -15.79 -1.94
C LYS A 260 -10.65 -16.10 -2.15
N ALA A 261 -11.44 -15.11 -2.54
CA ALA A 261 -12.86 -15.31 -2.85
C ALA A 261 -13.06 -16.24 -4.07
N ALA A 262 -12.14 -16.16 -5.04
CA ALA A 262 -12.08 -17.06 -6.21
C ALA A 262 -11.55 -18.47 -5.89
N GLY A 263 -11.12 -18.72 -4.65
CA GLY A 263 -10.61 -20.02 -4.18
C GLY A 263 -9.09 -20.20 -4.27
N ALA A 264 -8.35 -19.17 -4.67
CA ALA A 264 -6.90 -19.21 -4.70
C ALA A 264 -6.28 -19.09 -3.29
N THR A 265 -5.08 -19.63 -3.14
CA THR A 265 -4.22 -19.41 -1.97
C THR A 265 -3.37 -18.17 -2.18
N ILE A 266 -3.03 -17.52 -1.06
CA ILE A 266 -2.13 -16.37 -1.04
C ILE A 266 -0.87 -16.81 -0.30
N TYR A 267 0.30 -16.41 -0.81
CA TYR A 267 1.57 -16.72 -0.16
C TYR A 267 2.39 -15.47 0.10
N LYS A 268 3.20 -15.51 1.15
CA LYS A 268 4.10 -14.42 1.51
C LYS A 268 5.35 -14.48 0.62
N LEU A 269 5.65 -13.37 -0.06
CA LEU A 269 6.90 -13.19 -0.78
C LEU A 269 8.07 -13.03 0.21
N LYS A 270 9.26 -13.44 -0.18
CA LYS A 270 10.43 -13.40 0.69
C LYS A 270 10.72 -11.98 1.24
N TYR A 271 10.71 -10.97 0.36
CA TYR A 271 10.92 -9.57 0.76
C TYR A 271 9.90 -8.60 0.14
N GLY A 272 8.98 -9.12 -0.70
CA GLY A 272 7.93 -8.33 -1.35
C GLY A 272 8.44 -7.43 -2.46
N HIS A 273 7.49 -6.74 -3.11
CA HIS A 273 7.77 -5.76 -4.15
C HIS A 273 7.42 -4.36 -3.64
N ARG A 274 8.43 -3.48 -3.48
CA ARG A 274 8.25 -2.08 -3.07
C ARG A 274 9.16 -1.20 -3.90
N SER A 275 8.62 -0.66 -4.99
CA SER A 275 9.36 0.18 -5.95
C SER A 275 8.42 0.82 -6.97
N HIS A 276 8.97 1.72 -7.79
CA HIS A 276 8.26 2.34 -8.92
C HIS A 276 8.71 1.83 -10.29
N ASN A 277 9.45 0.72 -10.34
CA ASN A 277 10.04 0.20 -11.58
C ASN A 277 9.87 -1.32 -11.74
N GLN A 278 8.77 -1.87 -11.26
CA GLN A 278 8.47 -3.29 -11.42
C GLN A 278 7.85 -3.55 -12.80
N PRO A 279 8.50 -4.35 -13.66
CA PRO A 279 7.98 -4.69 -14.97
C PRO A 279 6.94 -5.80 -14.85
N VAL A 280 5.77 -5.58 -15.44
CA VAL A 280 4.71 -6.59 -15.55
C VAL A 280 4.34 -6.83 -17.01
N ARG A 281 4.05 -8.08 -17.35
CA ARG A 281 3.54 -8.46 -18.68
C ARG A 281 2.03 -8.68 -18.61
N PHE A 282 1.31 -8.10 -19.58
CA PHE A 282 -0.11 -8.37 -19.77
C PHE A 282 -0.27 -9.72 -20.45
N VAL A 283 -0.87 -10.69 -19.75
CA VAL A 283 -0.98 -12.09 -20.21
C VAL A 283 -1.81 -12.19 -21.50
N GLY A 284 -1.32 -12.97 -22.45
CA GLY A 284 -1.93 -13.14 -23.78
C GLY A 284 -1.49 -12.07 -24.79
N THR A 285 -0.60 -11.15 -24.40
CA THR A 285 -0.06 -10.10 -25.27
C THR A 285 1.47 -10.02 -25.16
N ASN A 286 2.08 -9.18 -26.00
CA ASN A 286 3.50 -8.81 -25.90
C ASN A 286 3.71 -7.48 -25.15
N GLN A 287 2.66 -6.93 -24.55
CA GLN A 287 2.72 -5.66 -23.84
C GLN A 287 3.29 -5.85 -22.43
N CYS A 288 4.23 -5.00 -22.08
CA CYS A 288 4.81 -4.89 -20.75
C CYS A 288 4.65 -3.45 -20.25
N TYR A 289 4.44 -3.31 -18.96
CA TYR A 289 4.27 -2.02 -18.28
C TYR A 289 5.27 -1.93 -17.13
N ILE A 290 5.72 -0.73 -16.84
CA ILE A 290 6.44 -0.44 -15.60
C ILE A 290 5.42 0.02 -14.57
N THR A 291 5.47 -0.56 -13.37
CA THR A 291 4.44 -0.37 -12.34
C THR A 291 5.02 0.08 -11.01
N SER A 292 4.18 0.78 -10.24
CA SER A 292 4.40 1.06 -8.82
C SER A 292 3.85 -0.08 -7.99
N GLN A 293 4.64 -0.60 -7.04
CA GLN A 293 4.23 -1.72 -6.20
C GLN A 293 4.61 -1.50 -4.74
N ASN A 294 3.74 -1.98 -3.83
CA ASN A 294 3.97 -2.02 -2.40
C ASN A 294 3.18 -3.19 -1.79
N HIS A 295 3.70 -4.41 -1.92
CA HIS A 295 3.06 -5.59 -1.36
C HIS A 295 4.07 -6.65 -0.89
N GLY A 296 3.67 -7.44 0.11
CA GLY A 296 4.45 -8.56 0.64
C GLY A 296 3.83 -9.93 0.36
N TYR A 297 2.67 -9.98 -0.28
CA TYR A 297 1.93 -11.21 -0.59
C TYR A 297 1.55 -11.24 -2.06
N ALA A 298 1.37 -12.45 -2.61
CA ALA A 298 0.95 -12.68 -3.98
C ALA A 298 -0.06 -13.82 -4.06
N VAL A 299 -0.90 -13.80 -5.10
CA VAL A 299 -1.83 -14.89 -5.42
C VAL A 299 -1.04 -16.06 -6.02
N ASP A 300 -1.26 -17.27 -5.51
CA ASP A 300 -0.79 -18.47 -6.17
C ASP A 300 -1.74 -18.81 -7.34
N ALA A 301 -1.33 -18.41 -8.54
CA ALA A 301 -2.12 -18.58 -9.74
C ALA A 301 -2.40 -20.06 -10.08
N THR A 302 -1.58 -20.99 -9.58
CA THR A 302 -1.78 -22.44 -9.82
C THR A 302 -3.01 -22.98 -9.08
N THR A 303 -3.49 -22.26 -8.07
CA THR A 303 -4.65 -22.63 -7.25
C THR A 303 -5.95 -21.94 -7.68
N LEU A 304 -5.90 -21.06 -8.69
CA LEU A 304 -7.08 -20.38 -9.23
C LEU A 304 -8.14 -21.37 -9.73
N GLY A 305 -9.40 -21.08 -9.44
CA GLY A 305 -10.54 -21.81 -9.98
C GLY A 305 -10.57 -21.78 -11.53
N LYS A 306 -11.15 -22.79 -12.16
CA LYS A 306 -11.19 -22.98 -13.63
C LYS A 306 -11.74 -21.80 -14.42
N ASP A 307 -12.56 -20.96 -13.81
CA ASP A 307 -13.22 -19.81 -14.44
C ASP A 307 -12.39 -18.52 -14.34
N TRP A 308 -11.24 -18.59 -13.67
CA TRP A 308 -10.29 -17.51 -13.49
C TRP A 308 -8.99 -17.75 -14.22
N GLU A 309 -8.25 -16.70 -14.49
CA GLU A 309 -6.93 -16.76 -15.12
C GLU A 309 -6.07 -15.56 -14.70
N GLU A 310 -4.77 -15.68 -14.91
CA GLU A 310 -3.84 -14.59 -14.71
C GLU A 310 -4.10 -13.46 -15.70
N LEU A 311 -4.05 -12.22 -15.22
CA LEU A 311 -4.15 -11.01 -16.05
C LEU A 311 -2.78 -10.39 -16.28
N PHE A 312 -1.96 -10.33 -15.21
CA PHE A 312 -0.59 -9.82 -15.25
C PHE A 312 0.37 -10.73 -14.51
N VAL A 313 1.63 -10.74 -14.96
CA VAL A 313 2.72 -11.53 -14.37
C VAL A 313 3.96 -10.64 -14.24
N ASN A 314 4.63 -10.69 -13.11
CA ASN A 314 5.89 -9.98 -12.86
C ASN A 314 7.01 -10.56 -13.72
N MET A 315 7.77 -9.70 -14.39
CA MET A 315 8.83 -10.12 -15.29
C MET A 315 10.15 -10.44 -14.55
N ASN A 316 10.29 -10.07 -13.27
CA ASN A 316 11.49 -10.35 -12.50
C ASN A 316 11.47 -11.75 -11.86
N ASP A 317 10.33 -12.19 -11.33
CA ASP A 317 10.23 -13.41 -10.54
C ASP A 317 9.06 -14.34 -10.94
N GLY A 318 8.21 -13.91 -11.88
CA GLY A 318 7.08 -14.69 -12.37
C GLY A 318 5.88 -14.73 -11.42
N SER A 319 5.87 -13.95 -10.33
CA SER A 319 4.72 -13.86 -9.43
C SER A 319 3.49 -13.30 -10.14
N ASN A 320 2.30 -13.70 -9.68
CA ASN A 320 1.04 -13.16 -10.19
C ASN A 320 0.88 -11.69 -9.82
N GLU A 321 0.55 -10.87 -10.81
CA GLU A 321 0.36 -9.42 -10.66
C GLU A 321 -1.06 -8.96 -10.98
N GLY A 322 -1.99 -9.89 -11.09
CA GLY A 322 -3.41 -9.63 -11.29
C GLY A 322 -4.14 -10.82 -11.86
N ILE A 323 -5.42 -10.90 -11.58
CA ILE A 323 -6.31 -11.97 -12.03
C ILE A 323 -7.52 -11.40 -12.77
N ARG A 324 -8.17 -12.21 -13.60
CA ARG A 324 -9.45 -11.90 -14.22
C ARG A 324 -10.34 -13.14 -14.32
N HIS A 325 -11.65 -12.90 -14.29
CA HIS A 325 -12.63 -13.93 -14.59
C HIS A 325 -12.85 -14.03 -16.12
N LYS A 326 -12.96 -15.23 -16.65
CA LYS A 326 -13.05 -15.47 -18.10
C LYS A 326 -14.33 -14.93 -18.76
N SER A 327 -15.42 -14.81 -18.00
CA SER A 327 -16.75 -14.47 -18.56
C SER A 327 -17.41 -13.28 -17.88
N ASN A 328 -17.03 -12.92 -16.65
CA ASN A 328 -17.60 -11.79 -15.92
C ASN A 328 -16.64 -10.60 -15.94
N PRO A 329 -17.11 -9.37 -15.82
CA PRO A 329 -16.26 -8.18 -15.81
C PRO A 329 -15.56 -7.98 -14.45
N TRP A 330 -14.84 -9.01 -14.01
CA TRP A 330 -14.10 -9.03 -12.74
C TRP A 330 -12.61 -9.17 -13.02
N PHE A 331 -11.84 -8.23 -12.51
CA PHE A 331 -10.40 -8.22 -12.69
C PHE A 331 -9.70 -7.47 -11.56
N SER A 332 -8.39 -7.63 -11.48
CA SER A 332 -7.59 -6.97 -10.45
C SER A 332 -6.16 -6.77 -10.88
N SER A 333 -5.44 -5.90 -10.15
CA SER A 333 -4.00 -5.75 -10.23
C SER A 333 -3.38 -5.87 -8.84
N GLN A 334 -2.21 -6.50 -8.75
CA GLN A 334 -1.41 -6.53 -7.54
C GLN A 334 -0.63 -5.23 -7.37
N PHE A 335 -0.22 -4.63 -8.49
CA PHE A 335 0.39 -3.32 -8.56
C PHE A 335 -0.64 -2.19 -8.41
N HIS A 336 -0.14 -0.96 -8.26
CA HIS A 336 -0.92 0.25 -8.06
C HIS A 336 -1.06 1.05 -9.37
N PRO A 337 -2.17 0.89 -10.13
CA PRO A 337 -2.38 1.62 -11.38
C PRO A 337 -2.63 3.12 -11.17
N GLU A 338 -3.04 3.53 -9.95
CA GLU A 338 -3.19 4.93 -9.55
C GLU A 338 -1.85 5.62 -9.33
N ALA A 339 -0.75 4.85 -9.23
CA ALA A 339 0.59 5.34 -8.92
C ALA A 339 0.66 6.23 -7.65
N CYS A 340 1.02 7.46 -7.79
CA CYS A 340 1.15 8.52 -6.79
C CYS A 340 1.98 8.08 -5.56
N SER A 341 3.27 8.03 -5.72
CA SER A 341 4.11 8.39 -6.86
C SER A 341 4.39 7.17 -7.76
N GLY A 342 5.01 7.44 -8.93
CA GLY A 342 5.44 6.39 -9.85
C GLY A 342 4.83 6.51 -11.25
N PRO A 343 5.02 5.49 -12.11
CA PRO A 343 4.52 5.48 -13.48
C PRO A 343 3.00 5.36 -13.54
N VAL A 344 2.41 6.04 -14.52
CA VAL A 344 0.94 6.09 -14.76
C VAL A 344 0.50 5.22 -15.93
N ASP A 345 1.39 4.43 -16.50
CA ASP A 345 1.16 3.63 -17.71
C ASP A 345 -0.01 2.64 -17.59
N THR A 346 -0.39 2.29 -16.37
CA THR A 346 -1.46 1.32 -16.10
C THR A 346 -2.76 1.95 -15.61
N GLU A 347 -2.88 3.27 -15.64
CA GLU A 347 -4.10 4.00 -15.22
C GLU A 347 -5.34 3.60 -16.05
N PHE A 348 -5.14 3.07 -17.27
CA PHE A 348 -6.19 2.50 -18.11
C PHE A 348 -7.04 1.42 -17.43
N MET A 349 -6.55 0.81 -16.34
CA MET A 349 -7.33 -0.15 -15.54
C MET A 349 -8.60 0.48 -14.96
N PHE A 350 -8.53 1.75 -14.57
CA PHE A 350 -9.73 2.50 -14.15
C PHE A 350 -10.68 2.72 -15.33
N ASP A 351 -10.16 3.05 -16.52
CA ASP A 351 -11.01 3.24 -17.72
C ASP A 351 -11.75 1.96 -18.08
N LYS A 352 -11.06 0.80 -18.03
CA LYS A 352 -11.69 -0.52 -18.22
C LYS A 352 -12.79 -0.82 -17.20
N PHE A 353 -12.59 -0.41 -15.94
CA PHE A 353 -13.63 -0.58 -14.92
C PHE A 353 -14.86 0.30 -15.23
N ILE A 354 -14.65 1.56 -15.63
CA ILE A 354 -15.74 2.46 -16.02
C ILE A 354 -16.46 1.98 -17.28
N GLU A 355 -15.72 1.48 -18.28
CA GLU A 355 -16.33 0.85 -19.47
C GLU A 355 -17.23 -0.32 -19.07
N ALA A 356 -16.80 -1.17 -18.17
CA ALA A 356 -17.59 -2.29 -17.66
C ALA A 356 -18.84 -1.86 -16.87
N LEU A 357 -18.82 -0.71 -16.17
CA LEU A 357 -19.98 -0.14 -15.50
C LEU A 357 -21.06 0.33 -16.50
N ASN A 358 -20.68 0.66 -17.72
CA ASN A 358 -21.56 1.23 -18.76
C ASN A 358 -21.99 0.17 -19.79
N ALA A 359 -21.45 -1.05 -19.74
CA ALA A 359 -21.84 -2.15 -20.60
C ALA A 359 -23.12 -2.86 -20.14
#